data_93498846a69a83e5f7d4dde573f46045
#
_entry.id   93498846a69a83e5f7d4dde573f46045
#
_cell.length_a   1.000
_cell.length_b   1.000
_cell.length_c   1.000
_cell.angle_alpha   90.00
_cell.angle_beta   90.00
_cell.angle_gamma   90.00
#
_symmetry.space_group_name_H-M   'P 1'
#
loop_
_entity.id
_entity.type
_entity.pdbx_description
1 polymer ?
#
loop_
_entity_poly.entity_id
_entity_poly.type
_entity_poly.pdbx_seq_one_letter_code
_entity_poly.pdbx_strand_id
1 'polypeptide(L)'
;FHLEGVDLDEADQHTYHELVMRLSELGSKFAENMLDATNAWSLHLKSAERLRGLPEAELKLLAGIAAENGRQGWMVDLGEPGFNAVMTHADDRDLRREVYTAYVTRASDQGPNAGRWDNAPLIAEMLALKYRLARLLGFANWVEYALSRRMAETPQEVQDFLLDLAGKARPPARAQFAELVAYARREGAELPLQAWDIAYWSERYRQAELRLSDEQLKPYFPLARMLDAQQYIASALFGVRLVPDQAVRTWHPDVQFLWLEDEEGSRFAGIYMDLYARKGKRNGAWMDVCRSRRRIDGELQWPVAFLNCNFAPPVGEQPSLLTHHDLQTLFHEFGHCMHHLLTEIDWPQVNGINNVEWDAVELPSQLFENWCWSKEILSAYAHHYQTGEPLPRDLMQRLLRSHRFHKALFLVRQLEYAICDLRLHLEYDPDHPADPQALLREVREQVAVVPVPEWNRFLNSFVHIFGGGYSAGYYSYLWAEELAADAWGRFREEGILSADAGGA
;
A
#
# COMPACT_ATOMS: atom_id res chain seq x y z
N PHE A 1 -23.12 -9.89 16.66
CA PHE A 1 -23.74 -9.31 17.87
C PHE A 1 -22.83 -9.43 19.08
N HIS A 2 -22.26 -10.63 19.40
CA HIS A 2 -21.33 -10.80 20.53
C HIS A 2 -20.13 -9.87 20.46
N LEU A 3 -19.45 -9.83 19.32
CA LEU A 3 -18.25 -8.99 19.11
C LEU A 3 -18.54 -7.47 19.16
N GLU A 4 -19.79 -7.08 19.15
CA GLU A 4 -20.26 -5.70 19.26
C GLU A 4 -20.87 -5.41 20.64
N GLY A 5 -20.71 -6.35 21.57
CA GLY A 5 -21.11 -6.21 22.95
C GLY A 5 -22.63 -6.21 23.20
N VAL A 6 -23.44 -6.64 22.21
CA VAL A 6 -24.92 -6.57 22.31
C VAL A 6 -25.49 -7.51 23.37
N ASP A 7 -24.82 -8.61 23.65
CA ASP A 7 -25.21 -9.64 24.63
C ASP A 7 -24.56 -9.47 26.01
N LEU A 8 -23.78 -8.43 26.21
CA LEU A 8 -23.22 -8.05 27.48
C LEU A 8 -24.33 -7.51 28.42
N ASP A 9 -24.13 -7.56 29.74
CA ASP A 9 -25.00 -6.87 30.65
C ASP A 9 -24.88 -5.33 30.54
N GLU A 10 -25.83 -4.57 31.15
CA GLU A 10 -25.91 -3.12 30.98
C GLU A 10 -24.64 -2.38 31.44
N ALA A 11 -23.95 -2.86 32.47
CA ALA A 11 -22.72 -2.26 32.99
C ALA A 11 -21.56 -2.52 32.04
N ASP A 12 -21.46 -3.73 31.50
CA ASP A 12 -20.42 -4.14 30.54
C ASP A 12 -20.66 -3.52 29.16
N GLN A 13 -21.95 -3.32 28.75
CA GLN A 13 -22.26 -2.57 27.51
C GLN A 13 -21.80 -1.10 27.63
N HIS A 14 -21.96 -0.48 28.77
CA HIS A 14 -21.47 0.87 29.02
C HIS A 14 -19.94 0.93 28.93
N THR A 15 -19.26 0.00 29.59
CA THR A 15 -17.79 -0.14 29.52
C THR A 15 -17.30 -0.39 28.11
N TYR A 16 -17.96 -1.27 27.35
CA TYR A 16 -17.67 -1.52 25.94
C TYR A 16 -17.73 -0.23 25.11
N HIS A 17 -18.82 0.51 25.27
CA HIS A 17 -19.01 1.77 24.54
C HIS A 17 -17.92 2.79 24.86
N GLU A 18 -17.57 2.97 26.14
CA GLU A 18 -16.48 3.86 26.56
C GLU A 18 -15.15 3.46 25.94
N LEU A 19 -14.80 2.16 25.96
CA LEU A 19 -13.56 1.64 25.39
C LEU A 19 -13.47 1.88 23.87
N VAL A 20 -14.55 1.57 23.14
CA VAL A 20 -14.61 1.75 21.66
C VAL A 20 -14.52 3.21 21.29
N MET A 21 -15.27 4.09 21.97
CA MET A 21 -15.21 5.53 21.72
C MET A 21 -13.82 6.09 21.99
N ARG A 22 -13.19 5.69 23.10
CA ARG A 22 -11.84 6.16 23.44
C ARG A 22 -10.79 5.66 22.44
N LEU A 23 -10.87 4.42 21.99
CA LEU A 23 -10.00 3.88 20.94
C LEU A 23 -10.14 4.66 19.62
N SER A 24 -11.38 5.02 19.24
CA SER A 24 -11.65 5.83 18.05
C SER A 24 -11.04 7.24 18.15
N GLU A 25 -11.19 7.90 19.30
CA GLU A 25 -10.57 9.20 19.57
C GLU A 25 -9.05 9.14 19.49
N LEU A 26 -8.44 8.13 20.12
CA LEU A 26 -6.98 7.95 20.11
C LEU A 26 -6.46 7.63 18.72
N GLY A 27 -7.15 6.81 17.94
CA GLY A 27 -6.78 6.51 16.56
C GLY A 27 -6.82 7.76 15.66
N SER A 28 -7.87 8.57 15.79
CA SER A 28 -7.99 9.86 15.11
C SER A 28 -6.87 10.81 15.52
N LYS A 29 -6.59 10.92 16.82
CA LYS A 29 -5.53 11.78 17.35
C LYS A 29 -4.14 11.32 16.91
N PHE A 30 -3.90 10.01 16.84
CA PHE A 30 -2.66 9.44 16.32
C PHE A 30 -2.42 9.86 14.87
N ALA A 31 -3.44 9.74 14.02
CA ALA A 31 -3.37 10.11 12.62
C ALA A 31 -3.19 11.64 12.43
N GLU A 32 -3.89 12.47 13.22
CA GLU A 32 -3.70 13.93 13.23
C GLU A 32 -2.27 14.32 13.61
N ASN A 33 -1.74 13.77 14.71
CA ASN A 33 -0.38 14.05 15.16
C ASN A 33 0.65 13.68 14.09
N MET A 34 0.44 12.54 13.40
CA MET A 34 1.31 12.11 12.32
C MET A 34 1.24 13.07 11.12
N LEU A 35 0.05 13.54 10.75
CA LEU A 35 -0.16 14.50 9.66
C LEU A 35 0.48 15.85 10.01
N ASP A 36 0.26 16.37 11.22
CA ASP A 36 0.83 17.61 11.70
C ASP A 36 2.36 17.56 11.74
N ALA A 37 2.94 16.46 12.24
CA ALA A 37 4.38 16.25 12.27
C ALA A 37 4.98 16.19 10.85
N THR A 38 4.25 15.61 9.89
CA THR A 38 4.65 15.55 8.48
C THR A 38 4.67 16.96 7.86
N ASN A 39 3.60 17.74 8.09
CA ASN A 39 3.45 19.08 7.50
C ASN A 39 4.34 20.14 8.15
N ALA A 40 4.81 19.90 9.38
CA ALA A 40 5.59 20.88 10.13
C ALA A 40 7.07 20.92 9.74
N TRP A 41 7.54 19.99 8.93
CA TRP A 41 8.93 19.97 8.48
C TRP A 41 9.04 20.21 6.99
N SER A 42 9.94 21.11 6.62
CA SER A 42 10.35 21.28 5.23
C SER A 42 11.78 21.87 5.18
N LEU A 43 12.50 21.56 4.12
CA LEU A 43 13.82 22.10 3.83
C LEU A 43 13.80 22.92 2.55
N HIS A 44 13.99 24.22 2.66
CA HIS A 44 14.04 25.13 1.53
C HIS A 44 15.46 25.27 0.99
N LEU A 45 15.68 24.97 -0.28
CA LEU A 45 16.96 25.02 -0.97
C LEU A 45 16.93 26.13 -2.05
N LYS A 46 17.85 27.08 -1.96
CA LYS A 46 18.00 28.18 -2.92
C LYS A 46 18.86 27.82 -4.14
N SER A 47 19.64 26.75 -4.04
CA SER A 47 20.45 26.21 -5.13
C SER A 47 20.21 24.73 -5.30
N ALA A 48 20.41 24.22 -6.53
CA ALA A 48 20.28 22.80 -6.83
C ALA A 48 21.52 21.96 -6.46
N GLU A 49 22.50 22.54 -5.77
CA GLU A 49 23.77 21.87 -5.49
C GLU A 49 23.60 20.57 -4.69
N ARG A 50 22.79 20.62 -3.62
CA ARG A 50 22.44 19.45 -2.80
C ARG A 50 21.48 18.48 -3.49
N LEU A 51 20.82 18.92 -4.60
CA LEU A 51 19.87 18.15 -5.38
C LEU A 51 20.50 17.46 -6.59
N ARG A 52 21.85 17.44 -6.69
CA ARG A 52 22.51 16.67 -7.74
C ARG A 52 22.09 15.21 -7.69
N GLY A 53 21.91 14.61 -8.86
CA GLY A 53 21.44 13.24 -9.01
C GLY A 53 19.93 13.12 -9.22
N LEU A 54 19.13 14.14 -8.85
CA LEU A 54 17.68 14.11 -9.09
C LEU A 54 17.36 14.25 -10.58
N PRO A 55 16.44 13.42 -11.11
CA PRO A 55 15.86 13.60 -12.43
C PRO A 55 15.14 14.95 -12.57
N GLU A 56 14.98 15.43 -13.81
CA GLU A 56 14.30 16.71 -14.10
C GLU A 56 12.86 16.74 -13.58
N ALA A 57 12.15 15.62 -13.64
CA ALA A 57 10.78 15.50 -13.13
C ALA A 57 10.73 15.76 -11.62
N GLU A 58 11.67 15.17 -10.87
CA GLU A 58 11.76 15.35 -9.41
C GLU A 58 12.19 16.78 -9.03
N LEU A 59 13.08 17.39 -9.81
CA LEU A 59 13.43 18.80 -9.62
C LEU A 59 12.22 19.72 -9.87
N LYS A 60 11.38 19.45 -10.88
CA LYS A 60 10.13 20.17 -11.12
C LYS A 60 9.14 19.98 -9.98
N LEU A 61 9.00 18.76 -9.46
CA LEU A 61 8.17 18.46 -8.29
C LEU A 61 8.58 19.34 -7.09
N LEU A 62 9.87 19.31 -6.71
CA LEU A 62 10.34 20.07 -5.57
C LEU A 62 10.26 21.60 -5.78
N ALA A 63 10.40 22.07 -7.03
CA ALA A 63 10.17 23.48 -7.37
C ALA A 63 8.68 23.85 -7.28
N GLY A 64 7.77 22.95 -7.66
CA GLY A 64 6.33 23.09 -7.47
C GLY A 64 5.95 23.23 -6.00
N ILE A 65 6.47 22.35 -5.13
CA ILE A 65 6.26 22.44 -3.68
C ILE A 65 6.76 23.79 -3.13
N ALA A 66 7.92 24.28 -3.60
CA ALA A 66 8.41 25.59 -3.20
C ALA A 66 7.47 26.71 -3.63
N ALA A 67 6.99 26.68 -4.88
CA ALA A 67 6.09 27.69 -5.44
C ALA A 67 4.73 27.74 -4.72
N GLU A 68 4.14 26.60 -4.38
CA GLU A 68 2.92 26.48 -3.58
C GLU A 68 3.06 27.13 -2.20
N ASN A 69 4.28 27.11 -1.64
CA ASN A 69 4.63 27.77 -0.38
C ASN A 69 5.14 29.21 -0.57
N GLY A 70 4.96 29.81 -1.74
CA GLY A 70 5.36 31.20 -2.04
C GLY A 70 6.88 31.42 -2.05
N ARG A 71 7.67 30.39 -2.32
CA ARG A 71 9.14 30.43 -2.32
C ARG A 71 9.73 30.15 -3.71
N GLN A 72 10.86 30.77 -4.00
CA GLN A 72 11.67 30.46 -5.19
C GLN A 72 12.68 29.36 -4.84
N GLY A 73 13.10 28.58 -5.83
CA GLY A 73 14.03 27.45 -5.65
C GLY A 73 13.28 26.13 -5.47
N TRP A 74 13.73 25.32 -4.56
CA TRP A 74 13.21 23.97 -4.29
C TRP A 74 12.85 23.78 -2.83
N MET A 75 11.84 22.99 -2.57
CA MET A 75 11.47 22.62 -1.20
C MET A 75 11.31 21.12 -1.10
N VAL A 76 12.01 20.50 -0.16
CA VAL A 76 11.81 19.12 0.26
C VAL A 76 10.86 19.14 1.45
N ASP A 77 9.79 18.37 1.37
CA ASP A 77 8.87 18.12 2.48
C ASP A 77 8.90 16.61 2.86
N LEU A 78 8.08 16.22 3.84
CA LEU A 78 7.95 14.82 4.24
C LEU A 78 6.72 14.14 3.60
N GLY A 79 6.11 14.74 2.60
CA GLY A 79 5.22 14.05 1.69
C GLY A 79 5.95 12.93 0.96
N GLU A 80 5.26 11.86 0.65
CA GLU A 80 5.90 10.68 0.04
C GLU A 80 6.67 11.01 -1.25
N PRO A 81 6.16 11.82 -2.18
CA PRO A 81 6.90 12.17 -3.39
C PRO A 81 8.20 12.94 -3.10
N GLY A 82 8.14 13.95 -2.22
CA GLY A 82 9.32 14.77 -1.85
C GLY A 82 10.38 13.95 -1.12
N PHE A 83 9.94 13.10 -0.18
CA PHE A 83 10.83 12.17 0.53
C PHE A 83 11.50 11.18 -0.44
N ASN A 84 10.72 10.50 -1.28
CA ASN A 84 11.24 9.49 -2.20
C ASN A 84 12.20 10.09 -3.23
N ALA A 85 11.93 11.29 -3.75
CA ALA A 85 12.82 11.99 -4.68
C ALA A 85 14.24 12.12 -4.10
N VAL A 86 14.35 12.59 -2.86
CA VAL A 86 15.66 12.76 -2.18
C VAL A 86 16.28 11.42 -1.85
N MET A 87 15.53 10.51 -1.22
CA MET A 87 16.06 9.22 -0.75
C MET A 87 16.57 8.33 -1.89
N THR A 88 15.94 8.43 -3.06
CA THR A 88 16.26 7.59 -4.22
C THR A 88 17.35 8.20 -5.11
N HIS A 89 17.39 9.53 -5.24
CA HIS A 89 18.17 10.15 -6.30
C HIS A 89 19.24 11.14 -5.83
N ALA A 90 19.14 11.75 -4.63
CA ALA A 90 20.09 12.75 -4.22
C ALA A 90 21.49 12.17 -4.00
N ASP A 91 22.51 12.72 -4.67
CA ASP A 91 23.91 12.35 -4.46
C ASP A 91 24.42 12.76 -3.06
N ASP A 92 23.87 13.86 -2.50
CA ASP A 92 24.22 14.39 -1.18
C ASP A 92 23.75 13.45 -0.06
N ARG A 93 24.69 12.70 0.53
CA ARG A 93 24.41 11.74 1.61
C ARG A 93 23.89 12.43 2.87
N ASP A 94 24.39 13.64 3.18
CA ASP A 94 23.96 14.39 4.36
C ASP A 94 22.52 14.88 4.17
N LEU A 95 22.11 15.24 2.95
CA LEU A 95 20.72 15.56 2.64
C LEU A 95 19.83 14.34 2.86
N ARG A 96 20.21 13.16 2.36
CA ARG A 96 19.46 11.93 2.61
C ARG A 96 19.33 11.63 4.11
N ARG A 97 20.41 11.76 4.87
CA ARG A 97 20.38 11.57 6.32
C ARG A 97 19.45 12.57 7.02
N GLU A 98 19.50 13.84 6.64
CA GLU A 98 18.65 14.90 7.20
C GLU A 98 17.17 14.61 6.97
N VAL A 99 16.79 14.31 5.72
CA VAL A 99 15.41 13.98 5.32
C VAL A 99 14.95 12.67 5.96
N TYR A 100 15.78 11.63 5.96
CA TYR A 100 15.48 10.36 6.62
C TYR A 100 15.23 10.56 8.12
N THR A 101 16.09 11.33 8.81
CA THR A 101 15.92 11.60 10.23
C THR A 101 14.58 12.26 10.51
N ALA A 102 14.27 13.32 9.77
CA ALA A 102 12.99 14.02 9.92
C ALA A 102 11.79 13.09 9.68
N TYR A 103 11.88 12.19 8.69
CA TYR A 103 10.80 11.27 8.32
C TYR A 103 10.54 10.16 9.36
N VAL A 104 11.60 9.48 9.82
CA VAL A 104 11.44 8.32 10.72
C VAL A 104 11.28 8.68 12.19
N THR A 105 11.36 9.97 12.51
CA THR A 105 11.15 10.49 13.88
C THR A 105 9.89 11.33 13.99
N ARG A 106 8.99 11.29 12.96
CA ARG A 106 7.72 12.00 13.01
C ARG A 106 6.89 11.53 14.21
N ALA A 107 6.16 12.46 14.81
CA ALA A 107 5.27 12.23 15.94
C ALA A 107 5.93 11.48 17.11
N SER A 108 7.17 11.84 17.47
CA SER A 108 7.93 11.14 18.52
C SER A 108 8.75 12.07 19.42
N ASP A 109 9.46 11.47 20.37
CA ASP A 109 10.43 12.08 21.28
C ASP A 109 11.75 12.46 20.60
N GLN A 110 11.96 12.13 19.31
CA GLN A 110 13.19 12.30 18.57
C GLN A 110 13.04 13.28 17.40
N GLY A 111 14.18 13.71 16.84
CA GLY A 111 14.23 14.47 15.59
C GLY A 111 13.89 15.96 15.71
N PRO A 112 13.64 16.63 14.56
CA PRO A 112 13.52 18.11 14.52
C PRO A 112 12.32 18.67 15.31
N ASN A 113 11.26 17.88 15.46
CA ASN A 113 10.02 18.26 16.16
C ASN A 113 9.79 17.41 17.42
N ALA A 114 10.88 16.93 18.06
CA ALA A 114 10.85 16.06 19.23
C ALA A 114 9.85 16.52 20.30
N GLY A 115 8.95 15.63 20.73
CA GLY A 115 7.97 15.85 21.80
C GLY A 115 6.76 16.72 21.45
N ARG A 116 6.70 17.34 20.23
CA ARG A 116 5.61 18.24 19.89
C ARG A 116 4.28 17.51 19.58
N TRP A 117 4.37 16.33 18.99
CA TRP A 117 3.23 15.48 18.63
C TRP A 117 3.49 14.01 18.98
N ASP A 118 4.08 13.76 20.14
CA ASP A 118 4.54 12.42 20.51
C ASP A 118 3.36 11.43 20.64
N ASN A 119 3.37 10.40 19.81
CA ASN A 119 2.38 9.34 19.79
C ASN A 119 2.69 8.18 20.77
N ALA A 120 3.86 8.16 21.43
CA ALA A 120 4.21 7.07 22.35
C ALA A 120 3.18 6.90 23.51
N PRO A 121 2.67 7.97 24.17
CA PRO A 121 1.63 7.84 25.16
C PRO A 121 0.32 7.28 24.59
N LEU A 122 -0.04 7.64 23.34
CA LEU A 122 -1.24 7.13 22.68
C LEU A 122 -1.11 5.63 22.38
N ILE A 123 0.07 5.18 21.93
CA ILE A 123 0.36 3.76 21.71
C ILE A 123 0.14 2.96 23.00
N ALA A 124 0.72 3.42 24.12
CA ALA A 124 0.60 2.74 25.41
C ALA A 124 -0.86 2.65 25.87
N GLU A 125 -1.63 3.75 25.76
CA GLU A 125 -3.04 3.77 26.11
C GLU A 125 -3.86 2.85 25.19
N MET A 126 -3.64 2.89 23.87
CA MET A 126 -4.36 2.03 22.92
C MET A 126 -4.13 0.54 23.18
N LEU A 127 -2.89 0.12 23.47
CA LEU A 127 -2.59 -1.28 23.77
C LEU A 127 -3.34 -1.73 25.04
N ALA A 128 -3.36 -0.89 26.08
CA ALA A 128 -4.09 -1.17 27.31
C ALA A 128 -5.61 -1.28 27.08
N LEU A 129 -6.19 -0.36 26.31
CA LEU A 129 -7.63 -0.37 26.01
C LEU A 129 -8.03 -1.56 25.12
N LYS A 130 -7.23 -1.91 24.14
CA LYS A 130 -7.44 -3.07 23.27
C LYS A 130 -7.42 -4.38 24.09
N TYR A 131 -6.45 -4.52 24.99
CA TYR A 131 -6.42 -5.67 25.90
C TYR A 131 -7.68 -5.73 26.76
N ARG A 132 -8.10 -4.61 27.39
CA ARG A 132 -9.30 -4.54 28.20
C ARG A 132 -10.56 -4.88 27.41
N LEU A 133 -10.67 -4.38 26.18
CA LEU A 133 -11.81 -4.66 25.30
C LEU A 133 -11.88 -6.14 24.93
N ALA A 134 -10.75 -6.75 24.57
CA ALA A 134 -10.69 -8.19 24.30
C ALA A 134 -11.10 -9.02 25.51
N ARG A 135 -10.60 -8.66 26.70
CA ARG A 135 -10.97 -9.34 27.97
C ARG A 135 -12.44 -9.20 28.30
N LEU A 136 -13.03 -8.03 28.08
CA LEU A 136 -14.46 -7.77 28.29
C LEU A 136 -15.34 -8.67 27.41
N LEU A 137 -14.90 -8.94 26.18
CA LEU A 137 -15.57 -9.81 25.21
C LEU A 137 -15.20 -11.30 25.36
N GLY A 138 -14.44 -11.69 26.42
CA GLY A 138 -14.12 -13.09 26.73
C GLY A 138 -12.87 -13.65 26.01
N PHE A 139 -12.13 -12.84 25.27
CA PHE A 139 -10.87 -13.25 24.63
C PHE A 139 -9.66 -13.07 25.56
N ALA A 140 -8.64 -13.91 25.41
CA ALA A 140 -7.43 -13.82 26.22
C ALA A 140 -6.60 -12.55 25.92
N ASN A 141 -6.57 -12.12 24.68
CA ASN A 141 -5.82 -10.95 24.19
C ASN A 141 -6.47 -10.35 22.93
N TRP A 142 -5.92 -9.23 22.47
CA TRP A 142 -6.43 -8.53 21.28
C TRP A 142 -6.27 -9.34 19.99
N VAL A 143 -5.26 -10.20 19.86
CA VAL A 143 -5.05 -11.02 18.65
C VAL A 143 -6.18 -12.03 18.49
N GLU A 144 -6.57 -12.74 19.57
CA GLU A 144 -7.70 -13.67 19.53
C GLU A 144 -9.01 -12.97 19.13
N TYR A 145 -9.28 -11.79 19.71
CA TYR A 145 -10.42 -10.98 19.29
C TYR A 145 -10.36 -10.62 17.82
N ALA A 146 -9.21 -10.15 17.33
CA ALA A 146 -9.03 -9.76 15.93
C ALA A 146 -9.20 -10.95 14.98
N LEU A 147 -8.68 -12.14 15.33
CA LEU A 147 -8.79 -13.34 14.51
C LEU A 147 -10.20 -13.92 14.43
N SER A 148 -11.10 -13.59 15.37
CA SER A 148 -12.49 -14.07 15.35
C SER A 148 -13.29 -13.67 14.10
N ARG A 149 -12.75 -12.77 13.25
CA ARG A 149 -13.31 -12.30 11.97
C ARG A 149 -12.31 -12.46 10.84
N ARG A 150 -11.43 -13.46 10.88
CA ARG A 150 -10.37 -13.68 9.89
C ARG A 150 -10.29 -15.15 9.50
N MET A 151 -9.54 -15.43 8.41
CA MET A 151 -9.27 -16.81 7.96
C MET A 151 -8.38 -17.56 8.93
N ALA A 152 -7.31 -16.89 9.42
CA ALA A 152 -6.43 -17.48 10.40
C ALA A 152 -7.18 -17.73 11.71
N GLU A 153 -7.13 -18.96 12.21
CA GLU A 153 -7.94 -19.39 13.35
C GLU A 153 -7.27 -19.12 14.71
N THR A 154 -5.94 -19.13 14.76
CA THR A 154 -5.20 -19.01 16.02
C THR A 154 -4.00 -18.07 15.91
N PRO A 155 -3.62 -17.40 17.03
CA PRO A 155 -2.38 -16.61 17.08
C PRO A 155 -1.13 -17.41 16.73
N GLN A 156 -1.10 -18.71 17.09
CA GLN A 156 0.02 -19.60 16.80
C GLN A 156 0.17 -19.86 15.30
N GLU A 157 -0.92 -20.03 14.58
CA GLU A 157 -0.93 -20.20 13.14
C GLU A 157 -0.31 -18.98 12.43
N VAL A 158 -0.73 -17.77 12.81
CA VAL A 158 -0.15 -16.54 12.27
C VAL A 158 1.33 -16.40 12.62
N GLN A 159 1.70 -16.73 13.85
CA GLN A 159 3.10 -16.69 14.30
C GLN A 159 3.97 -17.68 13.51
N ASP A 160 3.53 -18.93 13.36
CA ASP A 160 4.24 -19.96 12.63
C ASP A 160 4.41 -19.59 11.15
N PHE A 161 3.36 -19.07 10.52
CA PHE A 161 3.40 -18.53 9.16
C PHE A 161 4.47 -17.43 9.00
N LEU A 162 4.45 -16.42 9.86
CA LEU A 162 5.40 -15.31 9.80
C LEU A 162 6.84 -15.74 10.06
N LEU A 163 7.06 -16.64 11.02
CA LEU A 163 8.40 -17.13 11.36
C LEU A 163 8.97 -18.06 10.28
N ASP A 164 8.14 -18.94 9.68
CA ASP A 164 8.54 -19.78 8.55
C ASP A 164 8.94 -18.91 7.35
N LEU A 165 8.11 -17.93 7.02
CA LEU A 165 8.39 -17.01 5.92
C LEU A 165 9.66 -16.18 6.19
N ALA A 166 9.88 -15.72 7.44
CA ALA A 166 11.10 -15.03 7.84
C ALA A 166 12.34 -15.93 7.71
N GLY A 167 12.23 -17.19 8.10
CA GLY A 167 13.29 -18.18 7.93
C GLY A 167 13.69 -18.39 6.47
N LYS A 168 12.72 -18.42 5.57
CA LYS A 168 12.90 -18.54 4.11
C LYS A 168 13.42 -17.27 3.46
N ALA A 169 12.93 -16.09 3.89
CA ALA A 169 13.26 -14.80 3.28
C ALA A 169 14.61 -14.22 3.71
N ARG A 170 15.02 -14.45 4.96
CA ARG A 170 16.24 -13.82 5.51
C ARG A 170 17.55 -14.21 4.81
N PRO A 171 17.81 -15.49 4.45
CA PRO A 171 19.03 -15.85 3.71
C PRO A 171 19.16 -15.14 2.35
N PRO A 172 18.16 -15.16 1.45
CA PRO A 172 18.26 -14.42 0.19
C PRO A 172 18.30 -12.89 0.41
N ALA A 173 17.62 -12.35 1.43
CA ALA A 173 17.72 -10.92 1.75
C ALA A 173 19.15 -10.51 2.16
N ARG A 174 19.84 -11.34 2.96
CA ARG A 174 21.25 -11.13 3.31
C ARG A 174 22.16 -11.16 2.07
N ALA A 175 21.92 -12.09 1.16
CA ALA A 175 22.67 -12.16 -0.09
C ALA A 175 22.45 -10.89 -0.94
N GLN A 176 21.20 -10.48 -1.15
CA GLN A 176 20.86 -9.24 -1.87
C GLN A 176 21.47 -8.00 -1.21
N PHE A 177 21.45 -7.92 0.11
CA PHE A 177 22.09 -6.82 0.83
C PHE A 177 23.62 -6.82 0.66
N ALA A 178 24.25 -7.99 0.72
CA ALA A 178 25.69 -8.12 0.49
C ALA A 178 26.09 -7.71 -0.95
N GLU A 179 25.29 -8.08 -1.95
CA GLU A 179 25.47 -7.65 -3.35
C GLU A 179 25.34 -6.13 -3.49
N LEU A 180 24.33 -5.54 -2.84
CA LEU A 180 24.16 -4.07 -2.80
C LEU A 180 25.37 -3.38 -2.18
N VAL A 181 25.86 -3.86 -1.03
CA VAL A 181 27.04 -3.32 -0.36
C VAL A 181 28.29 -3.46 -1.24
N ALA A 182 28.46 -4.59 -1.92
CA ALA A 182 29.58 -4.82 -2.85
C ALA A 182 29.53 -3.86 -4.05
N TYR A 183 28.33 -3.66 -4.62
CA TYR A 183 28.12 -2.69 -5.69
C TYR A 183 28.44 -1.26 -5.20
N ALA A 184 27.84 -0.80 -4.13
CA ALA A 184 28.03 0.53 -3.57
C ALA A 184 29.51 0.81 -3.26
N ARG A 185 30.23 -0.19 -2.71
CA ARG A 185 31.68 -0.09 -2.47
C ARG A 185 32.48 0.17 -3.73
N ARG A 186 32.17 -0.54 -4.83
CA ARG A 186 32.84 -0.34 -6.14
C ARG A 186 32.61 1.06 -6.69
N GLU A 187 31.43 1.60 -6.45
CA GLU A 187 31.03 2.95 -6.88
C GLU A 187 31.46 4.04 -5.89
N GLY A 188 32.27 3.72 -4.88
CA GLY A 188 32.86 4.71 -3.96
C GLY A 188 32.00 5.11 -2.78
N ALA A 189 31.01 4.28 -2.39
CA ALA A 189 30.18 4.55 -1.22
C ALA A 189 30.99 4.58 0.08
N GLU A 190 30.62 5.49 0.96
CA GLU A 190 31.05 5.46 2.36
C GLU A 190 30.36 4.30 3.10
N LEU A 191 31.15 3.47 3.78
CA LEU A 191 30.68 2.29 4.47
C LEU A 191 30.84 2.44 5.99
N PRO A 192 30.01 1.74 6.81
CA PRO A 192 28.89 0.87 6.38
C PRO A 192 27.72 1.67 5.80
N LEU A 193 26.96 1.03 4.87
CA LEU A 193 25.72 1.61 4.39
C LEU A 193 24.75 1.76 5.56
N GLN A 194 24.11 2.92 5.63
CA GLN A 194 23.10 3.26 6.61
C GLN A 194 21.70 3.17 6.00
N ALA A 195 20.67 3.21 6.81
CA ALA A 195 19.29 3.13 6.35
C ALA A 195 18.93 4.18 5.27
N TRP A 196 19.51 5.38 5.34
CA TRP A 196 19.33 6.44 4.34
C TRP A 196 20.14 6.25 3.05
N ASP A 197 20.98 5.24 2.97
CA ASP A 197 21.75 4.90 1.77
C ASP A 197 21.08 3.84 0.90
N ILE A 198 20.13 3.08 1.46
CA ILE A 198 19.60 1.86 0.84
C ILE A 198 18.82 2.18 -0.43
N ALA A 199 17.87 3.10 -0.39
CA ALA A 199 17.06 3.46 -1.56
C ALA A 199 17.94 4.00 -2.70
N TYR A 200 18.87 4.88 -2.38
CA TYR A 200 19.81 5.49 -3.33
C TYR A 200 20.70 4.44 -4.03
N TRP A 201 21.35 3.58 -3.26
CA TRP A 201 22.23 2.57 -3.84
C TRP A 201 21.46 1.43 -4.53
N SER A 202 20.25 1.10 -4.03
CA SER A 202 19.36 0.14 -4.71
C SER A 202 18.95 0.62 -6.09
N GLU A 203 18.57 1.90 -6.24
CA GLU A 203 18.21 2.44 -7.54
C GLU A 203 19.38 2.49 -8.51
N ARG A 204 20.56 2.93 -8.06
CA ARG A 204 21.78 2.91 -8.88
C ARG A 204 22.18 1.49 -9.29
N TYR A 205 22.06 0.52 -8.37
CA TYR A 205 22.32 -0.88 -8.67
C TYR A 205 21.29 -1.43 -9.67
N ARG A 206 20.03 -1.12 -9.49
CA ARG A 206 18.95 -1.49 -10.42
C ARG A 206 19.22 -0.94 -11.83
N GLN A 207 19.59 0.32 -11.93
CA GLN A 207 19.91 0.96 -13.22
C GLN A 207 21.15 0.34 -13.87
N ALA A 208 22.19 0.05 -13.10
CA ALA A 208 23.43 -0.55 -13.63
C ALA A 208 23.22 -2.00 -14.08
N GLU A 209 22.51 -2.81 -13.28
CA GLU A 209 22.31 -4.25 -13.53
C GLU A 209 21.23 -4.51 -14.59
N LEU A 210 20.10 -3.80 -14.49
CA LEU A 210 18.95 -4.04 -15.37
C LEU A 210 18.91 -3.06 -16.55
N ARG A 211 19.66 -1.96 -16.50
CA ARG A 211 19.61 -0.88 -17.51
C ARG A 211 18.16 -0.43 -17.79
N LEU A 212 17.38 -0.29 -16.71
CA LEU A 212 15.96 -0.01 -16.73
C LEU A 212 15.66 1.24 -15.92
N SER A 213 14.92 2.18 -16.51
CA SER A 213 14.35 3.32 -15.79
C SER A 213 12.86 3.49 -16.11
N ASP A 214 12.13 4.20 -15.26
CA ASP A 214 10.71 4.48 -15.49
C ASP A 214 10.52 5.38 -16.71
N GLU A 215 11.46 6.30 -16.98
CA GLU A 215 11.43 7.17 -18.18
C GLU A 215 11.48 6.37 -19.48
N GLN A 216 12.16 5.21 -19.49
CA GLN A 216 12.17 4.31 -20.63
C GLN A 216 10.87 3.54 -20.80
N LEU A 217 10.14 3.28 -19.71
CA LEU A 217 8.92 2.47 -19.69
C LEU A 217 7.64 3.30 -19.86
N LYS A 218 7.54 4.45 -19.21
CA LYS A 218 6.35 5.33 -19.24
C LYS A 218 5.74 5.53 -20.63
N PRO A 219 6.53 5.78 -21.70
CA PRO A 219 5.97 5.96 -23.03
C PRO A 219 5.14 4.79 -23.56
N TYR A 220 5.34 3.58 -23.03
CA TYR A 220 4.63 2.37 -23.41
C TYR A 220 3.40 2.07 -22.55
N PHE A 221 3.17 2.83 -21.48
CA PHE A 221 2.04 2.66 -20.56
C PHE A 221 1.12 3.87 -20.53
N PRO A 222 0.56 4.32 -21.68
CA PRO A 222 -0.46 5.35 -21.65
C PRO A 222 -1.71 4.80 -20.97
N LEU A 223 -2.30 5.57 -20.03
CA LEU A 223 -3.42 5.14 -19.19
C LEU A 223 -4.58 4.54 -20.01
N ALA A 224 -4.95 5.14 -21.13
CA ALA A 224 -6.05 4.64 -21.97
C ALA A 224 -5.82 3.19 -22.43
N ARG A 225 -4.58 2.85 -22.85
CA ARG A 225 -4.24 1.48 -23.23
C ARG A 225 -4.26 0.50 -22.08
N MET A 226 -3.92 0.98 -20.88
CA MET A 226 -3.95 0.14 -19.67
C MET A 226 -5.38 -0.14 -19.21
N LEU A 227 -6.28 0.80 -19.43
CA LEU A 227 -7.73 0.57 -19.24
C LEU A 227 -8.29 -0.41 -20.29
N ASP A 228 -7.82 -0.35 -21.55
CA ASP A 228 -8.16 -1.36 -22.56
C ASP A 228 -7.71 -2.78 -22.14
N ALA A 229 -6.50 -2.88 -21.53
CA ALA A 229 -5.99 -4.15 -21.01
C ALA A 229 -6.86 -4.69 -19.86
N GLN A 230 -7.27 -3.83 -18.92
CA GLN A 230 -8.21 -4.22 -17.85
C GLN A 230 -9.55 -4.71 -18.42
N GLN A 231 -10.11 -3.96 -19.38
CA GLN A 231 -11.36 -4.34 -20.06
C GLN A 231 -11.22 -5.71 -20.72
N TYR A 232 -10.11 -5.97 -21.40
CA TYR A 232 -9.85 -7.25 -22.05
C TYR A 232 -9.78 -8.41 -21.05
N ILE A 233 -9.07 -8.22 -19.96
CA ILE A 233 -8.94 -9.23 -18.90
C ILE A 233 -10.31 -9.49 -18.24
N ALA A 234 -11.05 -8.44 -17.86
CA ALA A 234 -12.37 -8.56 -17.25
C ALA A 234 -13.37 -9.28 -18.20
N SER A 235 -13.31 -8.98 -19.49
CA SER A 235 -14.14 -9.65 -20.48
C SER A 235 -13.78 -11.13 -20.64
N ALA A 236 -12.49 -11.45 -20.69
CA ALA A 236 -12.03 -12.83 -20.84
C ALA A 236 -12.34 -13.71 -19.61
N LEU A 237 -12.20 -13.15 -18.40
CA LEU A 237 -12.36 -13.90 -17.16
C LEU A 237 -13.83 -14.01 -16.71
N PHE A 238 -14.61 -12.95 -16.90
CA PHE A 238 -15.92 -12.80 -16.29
C PHE A 238 -17.05 -12.52 -17.30
N GLY A 239 -16.76 -12.47 -18.60
CA GLY A 239 -17.77 -12.18 -19.64
C GLY A 239 -18.35 -10.76 -19.56
N VAL A 240 -17.66 -9.80 -18.89
CA VAL A 240 -18.19 -8.46 -18.64
C VAL A 240 -17.59 -7.39 -19.53
N ARG A 241 -18.35 -6.33 -19.81
CA ARG A 241 -17.91 -5.15 -20.54
C ARG A 241 -18.11 -3.89 -19.71
N LEU A 242 -17.09 -3.02 -19.69
CA LEU A 242 -17.18 -1.69 -19.08
C LEU A 242 -17.58 -0.67 -20.16
N VAL A 243 -18.76 -0.07 -20.00
CA VAL A 243 -19.34 0.84 -21.00
C VAL A 243 -19.49 2.24 -20.40
N PRO A 244 -18.75 3.26 -20.91
CA PRO A 244 -18.84 4.62 -20.40
C PRO A 244 -20.24 5.21 -20.54
N ASP A 245 -20.70 5.94 -19.52
CA ASP A 245 -21.96 6.67 -19.54
C ASP A 245 -21.77 8.12 -19.08
N GLN A 246 -21.73 9.03 -20.05
CA GLN A 246 -21.55 10.48 -19.80
C GLN A 246 -22.80 11.17 -19.22
N ALA A 247 -23.96 10.50 -19.19
CA ALA A 247 -25.17 11.05 -18.60
C ALA A 247 -25.17 10.94 -17.07
N VAL A 248 -24.33 10.09 -16.50
CA VAL A 248 -24.18 9.95 -15.06
C VAL A 248 -23.39 11.13 -14.49
N ARG A 249 -23.96 11.79 -13.47
CA ARG A 249 -23.33 12.94 -12.84
C ARG A 249 -22.07 12.53 -12.05
N THR A 250 -20.98 13.27 -12.27
CA THR A 250 -19.72 13.14 -11.56
C THR A 250 -19.40 14.42 -10.78
N TRP A 251 -18.49 14.35 -9.81
CA TRP A 251 -18.07 15.48 -8.98
C TRP A 251 -16.89 16.28 -9.56
N HIS A 252 -16.24 15.76 -10.61
CA HIS A 252 -15.13 16.41 -11.31
C HIS A 252 -15.16 16.03 -12.79
N PRO A 253 -14.76 16.93 -13.73
CA PRO A 253 -14.75 16.64 -15.16
C PRO A 253 -13.92 15.43 -15.58
N ASP A 254 -12.82 15.15 -14.85
CA ASP A 254 -11.91 14.04 -15.13
C ASP A 254 -12.42 12.70 -14.60
N VAL A 255 -13.48 12.68 -13.81
CA VAL A 255 -14.08 11.44 -13.28
C VAL A 255 -14.97 10.84 -14.34
N GLN A 256 -14.80 9.56 -14.59
CA GLN A 256 -15.62 8.78 -15.51
C GLN A 256 -16.53 7.83 -14.74
N PHE A 257 -17.72 7.60 -15.30
CA PHE A 257 -18.60 6.54 -14.84
C PHE A 257 -18.78 5.51 -15.94
N LEU A 258 -18.66 4.22 -15.60
CA LEU A 258 -18.85 3.11 -16.53
C LEU A 258 -19.84 2.12 -15.92
N TRP A 259 -20.75 1.61 -16.78
CA TRP A 259 -21.56 0.46 -16.44
C TRP A 259 -20.79 -0.84 -16.72
N LEU A 260 -21.01 -1.85 -15.89
CA LEU A 260 -20.69 -3.24 -16.21
C LEU A 260 -21.92 -3.85 -16.87
N GLU A 261 -21.71 -4.38 -18.07
CA GLU A 261 -22.73 -5.09 -18.86
C GLU A 261 -22.28 -6.54 -19.04
N ASP A 262 -23.24 -7.47 -19.01
CA ASP A 262 -23.03 -8.88 -19.37
C ASP A 262 -22.89 -9.06 -20.90
N GLU A 263 -22.77 -10.31 -21.37
CA GLU A 263 -22.65 -10.64 -22.80
C GLU A 263 -23.89 -10.24 -23.59
N GLU A 264 -25.08 -10.25 -22.96
CA GLU A 264 -26.37 -9.86 -23.54
C GLU A 264 -26.54 -8.32 -23.57
N GLY A 265 -25.67 -7.57 -22.93
CA GLY A 265 -25.71 -6.10 -22.82
C GLY A 265 -26.60 -5.59 -21.70
N SER A 266 -26.95 -6.45 -20.74
CA SER A 266 -27.70 -6.05 -19.55
C SER A 266 -26.76 -5.42 -18.51
N ARG A 267 -27.13 -4.25 -18.01
CA ARG A 267 -26.38 -3.57 -16.94
C ARG A 267 -26.67 -4.21 -15.59
N PHE A 268 -25.63 -4.46 -14.81
CA PHE A 268 -25.79 -5.08 -13.50
C PHE A 268 -24.89 -4.47 -12.40
N ALA A 269 -23.93 -3.58 -12.75
CA ALA A 269 -23.06 -2.90 -11.80
C ALA A 269 -22.51 -1.59 -12.39
N GLY A 270 -21.89 -0.73 -11.57
CA GLY A 270 -21.29 0.50 -12.03
C GLY A 270 -19.99 0.86 -11.31
N ILE A 271 -19.11 1.62 -11.96
CA ILE A 271 -17.85 2.05 -11.39
C ILE A 271 -17.59 3.53 -11.72
N TYR A 272 -17.25 4.31 -10.68
CA TYR A 272 -16.64 5.62 -10.85
C TYR A 272 -15.13 5.48 -10.86
N MET A 273 -14.48 6.00 -11.88
CA MET A 273 -13.02 6.04 -12.00
C MET A 273 -12.53 7.48 -11.80
N ASP A 274 -11.91 7.74 -10.65
CA ASP A 274 -11.27 9.01 -10.30
C ASP A 274 -9.75 8.81 -10.25
N LEU A 275 -9.08 8.92 -11.40
CA LEU A 275 -7.74 8.39 -11.61
C LEU A 275 -6.62 9.43 -11.43
N TYR A 276 -6.92 10.73 -11.50
CA TYR A 276 -5.86 11.75 -11.50
C TYR A 276 -5.68 12.45 -10.16
N ALA A 277 -4.43 12.79 -9.87
CA ALA A 277 -4.07 13.65 -8.76
C ALA A 277 -4.59 15.08 -9.00
N ARG A 278 -5.07 15.72 -7.94
CA ARG A 278 -5.48 17.15 -7.95
C ARG A 278 -5.52 17.73 -6.55
N LYS A 279 -5.47 19.06 -6.47
CA LYS A 279 -5.57 19.77 -5.18
C LYS A 279 -6.86 19.41 -4.43
N GLY A 280 -6.71 19.09 -3.16
CA GLY A 280 -7.83 18.73 -2.28
C GLY A 280 -8.26 17.26 -2.36
N LYS A 281 -7.67 16.44 -3.22
CA LYS A 281 -7.86 15.01 -3.24
C LYS A 281 -6.88 14.33 -2.27
N ARG A 282 -7.35 13.32 -1.54
CA ARG A 282 -6.51 12.48 -0.67
C ARG A 282 -5.47 11.74 -1.51
N ASN A 283 -4.24 11.66 -1.00
CA ASN A 283 -3.15 10.88 -1.63
C ASN A 283 -3.38 9.38 -1.47
N GLY A 284 -2.66 8.60 -2.27
CA GLY A 284 -2.75 7.14 -2.34
C GLY A 284 -3.78 6.66 -3.34
N ALA A 285 -4.02 5.36 -3.36
CA ALA A 285 -5.07 4.74 -4.14
C ALA A 285 -5.96 3.92 -3.21
N TRP A 286 -7.22 3.79 -3.56
CA TRP A 286 -8.16 2.98 -2.79
C TRP A 286 -9.45 2.73 -3.60
N MET A 287 -10.02 1.57 -3.39
CA MET A 287 -11.41 1.28 -3.73
C MET A 287 -12.32 1.71 -2.56
N ASP A 288 -13.54 2.14 -2.87
CA ASP A 288 -14.58 2.38 -1.86
C ASP A 288 -15.96 1.97 -2.38
N VAL A 289 -16.85 1.65 -1.46
CA VAL A 289 -18.23 1.23 -1.78
C VAL A 289 -19.12 2.45 -1.95
N CYS A 290 -19.60 2.70 -3.16
CA CYS A 290 -20.66 3.69 -3.41
C CYS A 290 -22.05 3.13 -3.05
N ARG A 291 -22.36 1.95 -3.51
CA ARG A 291 -23.60 1.22 -3.21
C ARG A 291 -23.34 -0.28 -3.17
N SER A 292 -23.94 -0.96 -2.20
CA SER A 292 -23.96 -2.41 -2.15
C SER A 292 -25.15 -2.95 -2.92
N ARG A 293 -25.02 -4.16 -3.47
CA ARG A 293 -26.13 -4.91 -4.04
C ARG A 293 -27.16 -5.23 -2.95
N ARG A 294 -28.43 -4.96 -3.20
CA ARG A 294 -29.53 -5.30 -2.27
C ARG A 294 -30.89 -5.25 -2.95
N ARG A 295 -31.89 -5.87 -2.35
CA ARG A 295 -33.30 -5.70 -2.76
C ARG A 295 -33.99 -4.69 -1.87
N ILE A 296 -34.70 -3.73 -2.51
CA ILE A 296 -35.53 -2.72 -1.86
C ILE A 296 -36.91 -2.83 -2.50
N ASP A 297 -37.93 -3.15 -1.71
CA ASP A 297 -39.32 -3.30 -2.18
C ASP A 297 -39.47 -4.27 -3.39
N GLY A 298 -38.59 -5.29 -3.44
CA GLY A 298 -38.56 -6.29 -4.50
C GLY A 298 -37.70 -5.91 -5.71
N GLU A 299 -37.28 -4.65 -5.85
CA GLU A 299 -36.37 -4.19 -6.89
C GLU A 299 -34.92 -4.37 -6.52
N LEU A 300 -34.09 -4.76 -7.48
CA LEU A 300 -32.66 -4.95 -7.28
C LEU A 300 -31.89 -3.62 -7.45
N GLN A 301 -31.25 -3.15 -6.38
CA GLN A 301 -30.24 -2.10 -6.43
C GLN A 301 -28.89 -2.73 -6.81
N TRP A 302 -28.32 -2.30 -7.90
CA TRP A 302 -27.02 -2.75 -8.37
C TRP A 302 -25.86 -2.16 -7.57
N PRO A 303 -24.75 -2.92 -7.39
CA PRO A 303 -23.55 -2.44 -6.72
C PRO A 303 -22.86 -1.37 -7.56
N VAL A 304 -22.22 -0.43 -6.87
CA VAL A 304 -21.40 0.62 -7.48
C VAL A 304 -20.16 0.84 -6.63
N ALA A 305 -19.01 0.89 -7.27
CA ALA A 305 -17.71 1.13 -6.63
C ALA A 305 -17.12 2.49 -7.03
N PHE A 306 -16.24 3.00 -6.18
CA PHE A 306 -15.28 4.05 -6.50
C PHE A 306 -13.89 3.43 -6.67
N LEU A 307 -13.24 3.69 -7.81
CA LEU A 307 -11.82 3.42 -8.02
C LEU A 307 -11.07 4.75 -8.00
N ASN A 308 -10.23 4.95 -7.01
CA ASN A 308 -9.50 6.19 -6.81
C ASN A 308 -8.00 5.96 -6.93
N CYS A 309 -7.33 6.76 -7.78
CA CYS A 309 -5.88 6.79 -7.92
C CYS A 309 -5.37 8.25 -7.93
N ASN A 310 -4.07 8.43 -7.94
CA ASN A 310 -3.43 9.75 -8.00
C ASN A 310 -2.34 9.79 -9.09
N PHE A 311 -2.68 9.35 -10.31
CA PHE A 311 -1.77 9.39 -11.44
C PHE A 311 -1.55 10.82 -11.93
N ALA A 312 -0.41 11.06 -12.60
CA ALA A 312 -0.14 12.32 -13.25
C ALA A 312 -1.19 12.58 -14.36
N PRO A 313 -1.86 13.73 -14.36
CA PRO A 313 -2.85 14.06 -15.39
C PRO A 313 -2.18 14.28 -16.76
N PRO A 314 -2.94 14.25 -17.87
CA PRO A 314 -2.44 14.66 -19.17
C PRO A 314 -1.89 16.09 -19.16
N VAL A 315 -0.83 16.35 -19.94
CA VAL A 315 -0.23 17.68 -20.05
C VAL A 315 -0.10 18.07 -21.53
N GLY A 316 -0.88 19.04 -21.98
CA GLY A 316 -0.95 19.41 -23.40
C GLY A 316 -1.40 18.24 -24.26
N GLU A 317 -0.60 17.86 -25.25
CA GLU A 317 -0.88 16.70 -26.14
C GLU A 317 -0.38 15.37 -25.57
N GLN A 318 0.37 15.39 -24.46
CA GLN A 318 0.89 14.17 -23.83
C GLN A 318 -0.20 13.55 -22.95
N PRO A 319 -0.62 12.29 -23.21
CA PRO A 319 -1.56 11.58 -22.35
C PRO A 319 -0.94 11.31 -20.97
N SER A 320 -1.77 10.91 -20.01
CA SER A 320 -1.28 10.34 -18.76
C SER A 320 -0.45 9.09 -19.04
N LEU A 321 0.82 9.11 -18.66
CA LEU A 321 1.78 8.01 -18.83
C LEU A 321 2.10 7.44 -17.46
N LEU A 322 1.83 6.14 -17.29
CA LEU A 322 2.01 5.44 -16.03
C LEU A 322 3.44 4.92 -15.86
N THR A 323 3.93 4.93 -14.63
CA THR A 323 5.02 4.04 -14.24
C THR A 323 4.51 2.60 -14.21
N HIS A 324 5.40 1.61 -14.14
CA HIS A 324 4.95 0.23 -13.94
C HIS A 324 4.33 0.03 -12.55
N HIS A 325 4.75 0.80 -11.55
CA HIS A 325 4.11 0.82 -10.23
C HIS A 325 2.69 1.39 -10.29
N ASP A 326 2.47 2.50 -11.00
CA ASP A 326 1.11 3.04 -11.21
C ASP A 326 0.20 2.01 -11.90
N LEU A 327 0.75 1.25 -12.86
CA LEU A 327 0.03 0.16 -13.51
C LEU A 327 -0.38 -0.92 -12.52
N GLN A 328 0.53 -1.37 -11.65
CA GLN A 328 0.20 -2.33 -10.58
C GLN A 328 -0.90 -1.78 -9.65
N THR A 329 -0.78 -0.53 -9.22
CA THR A 329 -1.78 0.14 -8.39
C THR A 329 -3.15 0.17 -9.07
N LEU A 330 -3.20 0.52 -10.35
CA LEU A 330 -4.45 0.53 -11.12
C LEU A 330 -5.12 -0.85 -11.16
N PHE A 331 -4.34 -1.90 -11.36
CA PHE A 331 -4.85 -3.29 -11.40
C PHE A 331 -5.26 -3.79 -10.02
N HIS A 332 -4.52 -3.42 -8.99
CA HIS A 332 -4.84 -3.71 -7.60
C HIS A 332 -6.23 -3.16 -7.23
N GLU A 333 -6.44 -1.86 -7.40
CA GLU A 333 -7.72 -1.22 -7.07
C GLU A 333 -8.88 -1.75 -7.94
N PHE A 334 -8.58 -2.12 -9.19
CA PHE A 334 -9.55 -2.75 -10.07
C PHE A 334 -9.94 -4.15 -9.58
N GLY A 335 -9.02 -4.92 -9.02
CA GLY A 335 -9.29 -6.22 -8.40
C GLY A 335 -10.30 -6.12 -7.26
N HIS A 336 -10.14 -5.15 -6.36
CA HIS A 336 -11.13 -4.84 -5.32
C HIS A 336 -12.49 -4.44 -5.91
N CYS A 337 -12.48 -3.61 -6.96
CA CYS A 337 -13.72 -3.23 -7.63
C CYS A 337 -14.44 -4.46 -8.23
N MET A 338 -13.72 -5.34 -8.92
CA MET A 338 -14.32 -6.55 -9.48
C MET A 338 -14.92 -7.45 -8.40
N HIS A 339 -14.22 -7.65 -7.29
CA HIS A 339 -14.72 -8.39 -6.13
C HIS A 339 -16.06 -7.82 -5.63
N HIS A 340 -16.18 -6.49 -5.53
CA HIS A 340 -17.42 -5.85 -5.08
C HIS A 340 -18.54 -5.90 -6.12
N LEU A 341 -18.22 -5.68 -7.39
CA LEU A 341 -19.19 -5.47 -8.46
C LEU A 341 -19.76 -6.77 -9.02
N LEU A 342 -19.00 -7.88 -8.94
CA LEU A 342 -19.45 -9.20 -9.44
C LEU A 342 -20.24 -10.00 -8.39
N THR A 343 -20.51 -9.43 -7.21
CA THR A 343 -21.26 -10.13 -6.17
C THR A 343 -22.68 -10.49 -6.64
N GLU A 344 -23.12 -11.70 -6.34
CA GLU A 344 -24.50 -12.17 -6.55
C GLU A 344 -25.34 -12.13 -5.28
N ILE A 345 -24.74 -11.75 -4.14
CA ILE A 345 -25.37 -11.74 -2.82
C ILE A 345 -26.15 -10.44 -2.62
N ASP A 346 -27.46 -10.56 -2.29
CA ASP A 346 -28.37 -9.40 -2.10
C ASP A 346 -28.35 -8.82 -0.67
N TRP A 347 -27.49 -9.35 0.24
CA TRP A 347 -27.39 -8.93 1.64
C TRP A 347 -26.19 -7.98 1.83
N PRO A 348 -26.42 -6.66 2.02
CA PRO A 348 -25.34 -5.66 2.06
C PRO A 348 -24.27 -5.90 3.13
N GLN A 349 -24.60 -6.63 4.18
CA GLN A 349 -23.67 -6.92 5.28
C GLN A 349 -22.58 -7.93 4.92
N VAL A 350 -22.80 -8.74 3.88
CA VAL A 350 -21.92 -9.87 3.53
C VAL A 350 -21.72 -10.00 2.01
N ASN A 351 -21.90 -8.91 1.26
CA ASN A 351 -21.73 -8.95 -0.19
C ASN A 351 -20.53 -8.13 -0.67
N GLY A 352 -19.95 -8.57 -1.76
CA GLY A 352 -18.77 -7.96 -2.36
C GLY A 352 -17.64 -7.89 -1.33
N ILE A 353 -17.08 -6.71 -1.11
CA ILE A 353 -15.98 -6.50 -0.15
C ILE A 353 -16.46 -6.41 1.31
N ASN A 354 -17.79 -6.33 1.56
CA ASN A 354 -18.29 -6.12 2.91
C ASN A 354 -18.20 -7.39 3.76
N ASN A 355 -17.59 -7.29 4.93
CA ASN A 355 -17.38 -8.40 5.89
C ASN A 355 -16.64 -9.62 5.32
N VAL A 356 -15.85 -9.44 4.29
CA VAL A 356 -14.82 -10.40 3.92
C VAL A 356 -13.82 -10.49 5.06
N GLU A 357 -13.32 -11.68 5.33
CA GLU A 357 -12.24 -11.88 6.28
C GLU A 357 -11.09 -10.92 5.92
N TRP A 358 -10.67 -10.12 6.91
CA TRP A 358 -9.77 -9.00 6.66
C TRP A 358 -8.40 -9.43 6.11
N ASP A 359 -7.98 -10.64 6.40
CA ASP A 359 -6.76 -11.26 5.89
C ASP A 359 -6.91 -11.89 4.50
N ALA A 360 -8.13 -11.94 3.96
CA ALA A 360 -8.41 -12.33 2.59
C ALA A 360 -8.79 -11.15 1.67
N VAL A 361 -9.06 -9.96 2.23
CA VAL A 361 -9.58 -8.81 1.47
C VAL A 361 -8.67 -8.37 0.32
N GLU A 362 -7.36 -8.55 0.49
CA GLU A 362 -6.35 -8.22 -0.52
C GLU A 362 -6.12 -9.31 -1.58
N LEU A 363 -6.77 -10.49 -1.45
CA LEU A 363 -6.56 -11.58 -2.42
C LEU A 363 -6.94 -11.16 -3.85
N PRO A 364 -8.14 -10.62 -4.12
CA PRO A 364 -8.52 -10.25 -5.48
C PRO A 364 -7.64 -9.14 -6.07
N SER A 365 -7.27 -8.15 -5.27
CA SER A 365 -6.42 -7.04 -5.69
C SER A 365 -5.01 -7.50 -6.04
N GLN A 366 -4.35 -8.25 -5.15
CA GLN A 366 -3.01 -8.80 -5.38
C GLN A 366 -2.98 -9.85 -6.51
N LEU A 367 -4.07 -10.60 -6.69
CA LEU A 367 -4.20 -11.50 -7.83
C LEU A 367 -4.14 -10.72 -9.14
N PHE A 368 -4.88 -9.61 -9.26
CA PHE A 368 -4.92 -8.79 -10.47
C PHE A 368 -3.57 -8.14 -10.79
N GLU A 369 -2.71 -7.87 -9.85
CA GLU A 369 -1.35 -7.37 -10.09
C GLU A 369 -0.50 -8.29 -10.97
N ASN A 370 -0.77 -9.60 -10.96
CA ASN A 370 0.00 -10.57 -11.74
C ASN A 370 -0.10 -10.34 -13.26
N TRP A 371 -1.24 -9.83 -13.76
CA TRP A 371 -1.37 -9.51 -15.19
C TRP A 371 -0.45 -8.37 -15.63
N CYS A 372 -0.03 -7.48 -14.73
CA CYS A 372 0.96 -6.43 -15.03
C CYS A 372 2.35 -7.00 -15.35
N TRP A 373 2.62 -8.24 -14.93
CA TRP A 373 3.86 -8.97 -15.20
C TRP A 373 3.71 -10.03 -16.28
N SER A 374 2.51 -10.16 -16.86
CA SER A 374 2.26 -11.12 -17.93
C SER A 374 2.89 -10.65 -19.24
N LYS A 375 3.75 -11.51 -19.81
CA LYS A 375 4.35 -11.27 -21.13
C LYS A 375 3.28 -11.13 -22.22
N GLU A 376 2.18 -11.85 -22.10
CA GLU A 376 1.07 -11.84 -23.05
C GLU A 376 0.38 -10.48 -23.03
N ILE A 377 -0.01 -10.00 -21.85
CA ILE A 377 -0.68 -8.69 -21.69
C ILE A 377 0.25 -7.54 -22.08
N LEU A 378 1.50 -7.56 -21.61
CA LEU A 378 2.48 -6.53 -21.97
C LEU A 378 2.74 -6.47 -23.49
N SER A 379 2.81 -7.62 -24.17
CA SER A 379 3.00 -7.65 -25.63
C SER A 379 1.78 -7.12 -26.39
N ALA A 380 0.58 -7.31 -25.87
CA ALA A 380 -0.66 -6.90 -26.53
C ALA A 380 -1.00 -5.41 -26.31
N TYR A 381 -0.65 -4.86 -25.13
CA TYR A 381 -1.16 -3.54 -24.71
C TYR A 381 -0.08 -2.49 -24.43
N ALA A 382 1.16 -2.89 -24.11
CA ALA A 382 2.24 -1.94 -23.87
C ALA A 382 2.80 -1.40 -25.22
N HIS A 383 2.26 -0.28 -25.67
CA HIS A 383 2.62 0.36 -26.94
C HIS A 383 2.99 1.82 -26.73
N HIS A 384 4.00 2.29 -27.44
CA HIS A 384 4.49 3.67 -27.37
C HIS A 384 3.40 4.65 -27.81
N TYR A 385 3.07 5.62 -26.96
CA TYR A 385 1.92 6.51 -27.13
C TYR A 385 1.95 7.37 -28.41
N GLN A 386 3.13 7.67 -28.97
CA GLN A 386 3.28 8.46 -30.20
C GLN A 386 3.43 7.56 -31.45
N THR A 387 4.27 6.52 -31.37
CA THR A 387 4.62 5.72 -32.56
C THR A 387 3.72 4.50 -32.74
N GLY A 388 3.02 4.07 -31.67
CA GLY A 388 2.26 2.83 -31.66
C GLY A 388 3.09 1.55 -31.65
N GLU A 389 4.42 1.67 -31.59
CA GLU A 389 5.31 0.51 -31.56
C GLU A 389 5.17 -0.25 -30.23
N PRO A 390 5.21 -1.60 -30.24
CA PRO A 390 5.13 -2.38 -29.02
C PRO A 390 6.37 -2.20 -28.14
N LEU A 391 6.23 -2.47 -26.85
CA LEU A 391 7.35 -2.50 -25.91
C LEU A 391 8.47 -3.41 -26.42
N PRO A 392 9.70 -2.91 -26.62
CA PRO A 392 10.81 -3.71 -27.13
C PRO A 392 11.07 -4.96 -26.29
N ARG A 393 11.33 -6.08 -26.94
CA ARG A 393 11.50 -7.39 -26.26
C ARG A 393 12.59 -7.38 -25.18
N ASP A 394 13.71 -6.68 -25.43
CA ASP A 394 14.80 -6.57 -24.47
C ASP A 394 14.40 -5.72 -23.27
N LEU A 395 13.64 -4.63 -23.47
CA LEU A 395 13.12 -3.79 -22.41
C LEU A 395 12.08 -4.55 -21.57
N MET A 396 11.19 -5.30 -22.20
CA MET A 396 10.23 -6.18 -21.51
C MET A 396 10.94 -7.27 -20.69
N GLN A 397 11.99 -7.91 -21.23
CA GLN A 397 12.75 -8.90 -20.47
C GLN A 397 13.46 -8.29 -19.25
N ARG A 398 13.94 -7.05 -19.36
CA ARG A 398 14.52 -6.30 -18.24
C ARG A 398 13.48 -5.97 -17.21
N LEU A 399 12.29 -5.52 -17.63
CA LEU A 399 11.15 -5.29 -16.75
C LEU A 399 10.77 -6.57 -15.99
N LEU A 400 10.58 -7.70 -16.69
CA LEU A 400 10.20 -8.97 -16.03
C LEU A 400 11.29 -9.49 -15.06
N ARG A 401 12.57 -9.20 -15.33
CA ARG A 401 13.64 -9.51 -14.36
C ARG A 401 13.60 -8.59 -13.13
N SER A 402 13.16 -7.34 -13.31
CA SER A 402 13.07 -6.39 -12.19
C SER A 402 12.06 -6.80 -11.12
N HIS A 403 11.08 -7.64 -11.43
CA HIS A 403 10.11 -8.17 -10.48
C HIS A 403 10.75 -8.92 -9.29
N ARG A 404 11.92 -9.51 -9.50
CA ARG A 404 12.66 -10.24 -8.45
C ARG A 404 13.75 -9.41 -7.77
N PHE A 405 13.98 -8.19 -8.29
CA PHE A 405 15.06 -7.34 -7.78
C PHE A 405 14.74 -6.88 -6.36
N HIS A 406 15.61 -7.19 -5.42
CA HIS A 406 15.49 -6.86 -3.98
C HIS A 406 14.16 -7.32 -3.32
N LYS A 407 13.40 -8.25 -3.94
CA LYS A 407 12.12 -8.73 -3.38
C LYS A 407 12.28 -9.30 -1.97
N ALA A 408 13.39 -10.01 -1.68
CA ALA A 408 13.64 -10.54 -0.35
C ALA A 408 13.98 -9.45 0.68
N LEU A 409 14.67 -8.37 0.28
CA LEU A 409 14.91 -7.20 1.14
C LEU A 409 13.60 -6.51 1.51
N PHE A 410 12.69 -6.37 0.56
CA PHE A 410 11.36 -5.81 0.81
C PHE A 410 10.55 -6.73 1.74
N LEU A 411 10.55 -8.04 1.48
CA LEU A 411 9.79 -9.01 2.27
C LEU A 411 10.23 -9.04 3.74
N VAL A 412 11.53 -9.05 4.04
CA VAL A 412 11.97 -9.02 5.45
C VAL A 412 11.57 -7.72 6.16
N ARG A 413 11.39 -6.63 5.43
CA ARG A 413 10.86 -5.37 5.98
C ARG A 413 9.37 -5.49 6.32
N GLN A 414 8.57 -6.12 5.46
CA GLN A 414 7.16 -6.39 5.75
C GLN A 414 6.99 -7.35 6.93
N LEU A 415 7.85 -8.36 7.03
CA LEU A 415 7.88 -9.29 8.16
C LEU A 415 8.25 -8.61 9.48
N GLU A 416 9.18 -7.65 9.47
CA GLU A 416 9.47 -6.81 10.64
C GLU A 416 8.19 -6.14 11.17
N TYR A 417 7.38 -5.58 10.27
CA TYR A 417 6.14 -4.89 10.63
C TYR A 417 5.06 -5.85 11.13
N ALA A 418 4.85 -6.96 10.43
CA ALA A 418 3.84 -7.95 10.77
C ALA A 418 4.14 -8.66 12.11
N ILE A 419 5.39 -9.07 12.33
CA ILE A 419 5.81 -9.72 13.58
C ILE A 419 5.72 -8.72 14.74
N CYS A 420 6.14 -7.47 14.52
CA CYS A 420 6.04 -6.44 15.56
C CYS A 420 4.57 -6.17 15.94
N ASP A 421 3.67 -6.02 14.96
CA ASP A 421 2.24 -5.83 15.21
C ASP A 421 1.65 -7.01 15.99
N LEU A 422 1.91 -8.25 15.54
CA LEU A 422 1.42 -9.45 16.23
C LEU A 422 1.89 -9.50 17.68
N ARG A 423 3.21 -9.34 17.93
CA ARG A 423 3.79 -9.42 19.27
C ARG A 423 3.31 -8.32 20.20
N LEU A 424 3.16 -7.07 19.70
CA LEU A 424 2.65 -5.94 20.50
C LEU A 424 1.27 -6.22 21.08
N HIS A 425 0.42 -6.95 20.37
CA HIS A 425 -0.95 -7.22 20.75
C HIS A 425 -1.14 -8.59 21.43
N LEU A 426 -0.26 -9.55 21.15
CA LEU A 426 -0.29 -10.90 21.74
C LEU A 426 0.37 -10.94 23.12
N GLU A 427 1.55 -10.30 23.24
CA GLU A 427 2.40 -10.36 24.44
C GLU A 427 2.11 -9.21 25.43
N TYR A 428 1.06 -8.39 25.19
CA TYR A 428 0.74 -7.30 26.07
C TYR A 428 0.35 -7.81 27.46
N ASP A 429 1.13 -7.39 28.47
CA ASP A 429 0.86 -7.66 29.90
C ASP A 429 0.50 -6.33 30.59
N PRO A 430 -0.73 -6.18 31.14
CA PRO A 430 -1.13 -4.94 31.80
C PRO A 430 -0.37 -4.66 33.11
N ASP A 431 0.17 -5.70 33.77
CA ASP A 431 0.93 -5.57 35.02
C ASP A 431 2.39 -5.19 34.75
N HIS A 432 2.92 -5.57 33.57
CA HIS A 432 4.30 -5.31 33.15
C HIS A 432 4.35 -4.90 31.66
N PRO A 433 3.79 -3.72 31.30
CA PRO A 433 3.72 -3.31 29.91
C PRO A 433 5.14 -3.13 29.31
N ALA A 434 5.43 -3.89 28.28
CA ALA A 434 6.71 -3.80 27.58
C ALA A 434 6.83 -2.45 26.82
N ASP A 435 8.06 -1.92 26.71
CA ASP A 435 8.33 -0.79 25.83
C ASP A 435 8.18 -1.21 24.35
N PRO A 436 7.21 -0.64 23.59
CA PRO A 436 7.02 -0.99 22.18
C PRO A 436 8.28 -0.83 21.32
N GLN A 437 9.13 0.15 21.63
CA GLN A 437 10.38 0.36 20.91
C GLN A 437 11.42 -0.72 21.24
N ALA A 438 11.43 -1.25 22.47
CA ALA A 438 12.30 -2.37 22.84
C ALA A 438 11.87 -3.64 22.08
N LEU A 439 10.57 -3.93 22.04
CA LEU A 439 10.03 -5.06 21.30
C LEU A 439 10.34 -4.96 19.79
N LEU A 440 10.20 -3.78 19.19
CA LEU A 440 10.58 -3.58 17.79
C LEU A 440 12.09 -3.83 17.57
N ARG A 441 12.96 -3.44 18.51
CA ARG A 441 14.40 -3.75 18.39
C ARG A 441 14.66 -5.26 18.41
N GLU A 442 14.02 -6.01 19.30
CA GLU A 442 14.11 -7.49 19.35
C GLU A 442 13.67 -8.13 18.03
N VAL A 443 12.53 -7.67 17.45
CA VAL A 443 12.05 -8.15 16.16
C VAL A 443 13.07 -7.86 15.06
N ARG A 444 13.67 -6.67 15.05
CA ARG A 444 14.72 -6.29 14.08
C ARG A 444 15.95 -7.19 14.16
N GLU A 445 16.40 -7.55 15.36
CA GLU A 445 17.52 -8.48 15.54
C GLU A 445 17.23 -9.86 14.92
N GLN A 446 15.98 -10.31 15.02
CA GLN A 446 15.55 -11.59 14.47
C GLN A 446 15.40 -11.59 12.94
N VAL A 447 14.84 -10.53 12.36
CA VAL A 447 14.35 -10.52 10.97
C VAL A 447 15.15 -9.59 10.08
N ALA A 448 15.46 -8.37 10.52
CA ALA A 448 16.06 -7.36 9.67
C ALA A 448 17.47 -7.73 9.19
N VAL A 449 17.82 -7.24 8.01
CA VAL A 449 19.17 -7.36 7.41
C VAL A 449 19.81 -6.00 7.16
N VAL A 450 19.01 -4.94 7.10
CA VAL A 450 19.46 -3.55 6.95
C VAL A 450 19.59 -2.93 8.34
N PRO A 451 20.73 -2.31 8.69
CA PRO A 451 20.88 -1.62 9.96
C PRO A 451 19.88 -0.46 10.10
N VAL A 452 19.21 -0.38 11.24
CA VAL A 452 18.28 0.71 11.57
C VAL A 452 18.82 1.47 12.78
N PRO A 453 18.89 2.82 12.73
CA PRO A 453 19.38 3.62 13.84
C PRO A 453 18.53 3.47 15.11
N GLU A 454 19.14 3.51 16.29
CA GLU A 454 18.44 3.40 17.59
C GLU A 454 17.41 4.52 17.84
N TRP A 455 17.65 5.70 17.25
CA TRP A 455 16.74 6.84 17.32
C TRP A 455 15.56 6.76 16.33
N ASN A 456 15.47 5.72 15.51
CA ASN A 456 14.30 5.49 14.66
C ASN A 456 13.06 5.25 15.52
N ARG A 457 11.96 5.93 15.20
CA ARG A 457 10.68 5.88 15.92
C ARG A 457 9.54 5.50 14.98
N PHE A 458 9.77 4.51 14.13
CA PHE A 458 8.80 4.06 13.13
C PHE A 458 7.40 3.82 13.70
N LEU A 459 7.28 3.19 14.88
CA LEU A 459 5.97 2.90 15.50
C LEU A 459 5.13 4.16 15.74
N ASN A 460 5.75 5.29 16.03
CA ASN A 460 5.06 6.55 16.26
C ASN A 460 4.35 7.11 15.01
N SER A 461 4.69 6.60 13.84
CA SER A 461 4.08 6.96 12.55
C SER A 461 3.35 5.78 11.87
N PHE A 462 3.22 4.64 12.56
CA PHE A 462 2.63 3.43 12.00
C PHE A 462 1.10 3.47 12.07
N VAL A 463 0.51 4.33 11.23
CA VAL A 463 -0.95 4.58 11.17
C VAL A 463 -1.74 3.30 10.90
N HIS A 464 -1.21 2.36 10.11
CA HIS A 464 -1.91 1.10 9.76
C HIS A 464 -2.46 0.37 10.99
N ILE A 465 -1.65 0.21 12.05
CA ILE A 465 -2.06 -0.56 13.24
C ILE A 465 -2.62 0.31 14.37
N PHE A 466 -2.40 1.64 14.34
CA PHE A 466 -2.87 2.52 15.42
C PHE A 466 -3.99 3.48 15.00
N GLY A 467 -4.24 3.66 13.70
CA GLY A 467 -5.30 4.51 13.19
C GLY A 467 -6.03 3.96 11.96
N GLY A 468 -5.53 2.87 11.35
CA GLY A 468 -6.00 2.35 10.08
C GLY A 468 -6.72 1.00 10.10
N GLY A 469 -7.02 0.43 11.28
CA GLY A 469 -7.78 -0.83 11.36
C GLY A 469 -6.97 -2.13 11.21
N TYR A 470 -5.69 -2.09 10.89
CA TYR A 470 -4.82 -3.27 10.72
C TYR A 470 -4.18 -3.78 12.04
N SER A 471 -4.70 -3.39 13.18
CA SER A 471 -4.21 -3.80 14.49
C SER A 471 -4.31 -5.32 14.67
N ALA A 472 -3.20 -5.97 15.04
CA ALA A 472 -3.02 -7.42 15.03
C ALA A 472 -3.38 -8.05 13.66
N GLY A 473 -3.19 -7.30 12.58
CA GLY A 473 -3.65 -7.64 11.25
C GLY A 473 -2.72 -7.25 10.11
N TYR A 474 -1.55 -6.71 10.40
CA TYR A 474 -0.63 -6.35 9.35
C TYR A 474 -0.11 -7.57 8.55
N TYR A 475 -0.15 -8.76 9.14
CA TYR A 475 0.17 -10.02 8.47
C TYR A 475 -0.72 -10.30 7.26
N SER A 476 -1.92 -9.73 7.21
CA SER A 476 -2.93 -9.93 6.16
C SER A 476 -2.39 -9.68 4.76
N TYR A 477 -1.49 -8.69 4.59
CA TYR A 477 -0.84 -8.43 3.30
C TYR A 477 -0.01 -9.62 2.79
N LEU A 478 0.71 -10.28 3.69
CA LEU A 478 1.54 -11.44 3.34
C LEU A 478 0.70 -12.71 3.19
N TRP A 479 -0.34 -12.85 4.01
CA TRP A 479 -1.29 -13.95 3.95
C TRP A 479 -2.05 -13.96 2.62
N ALA A 480 -2.61 -12.80 2.26
CA ALA A 480 -3.31 -12.64 0.98
C ALA A 480 -2.36 -12.76 -0.24
N GLU A 481 -1.08 -12.35 -0.13
CA GLU A 481 -0.09 -12.57 -1.21
C GLU A 481 0.15 -14.06 -1.46
N GLU A 482 0.17 -14.90 -0.42
CA GLU A 482 0.27 -16.36 -0.57
C GLU A 482 -0.97 -16.94 -1.26
N LEU A 483 -2.16 -16.54 -0.82
CA LEU A 483 -3.43 -16.96 -1.45
C LEU A 483 -3.51 -16.52 -2.91
N ALA A 484 -3.13 -15.27 -3.20
CA ALA A 484 -3.08 -14.75 -4.57
C ALA A 484 -2.06 -15.49 -5.44
N ALA A 485 -0.91 -15.90 -4.87
CA ALA A 485 0.09 -16.68 -5.59
C ALA A 485 -0.39 -18.10 -5.91
N ASP A 486 -1.14 -18.73 -5.00
CA ASP A 486 -1.76 -20.04 -5.22
C ASP A 486 -2.83 -19.95 -6.32
N ALA A 487 -3.76 -19.00 -6.20
CA ALA A 487 -4.76 -18.73 -7.24
C ALA A 487 -4.10 -18.44 -8.61
N TRP A 488 -3.03 -17.64 -8.65
CA TRP A 488 -2.26 -17.39 -9.86
C TRP A 488 -1.62 -18.66 -10.44
N GLY A 489 -1.25 -19.63 -9.58
CA GLY A 489 -0.78 -20.95 -9.99
C GLY A 489 -1.78 -21.63 -10.92
N ARG A 490 -3.06 -21.63 -10.57
CA ARG A 490 -4.15 -22.16 -11.39
C ARG A 490 -4.27 -21.47 -12.75
N PHE A 491 -4.23 -20.13 -12.78
CA PHE A 491 -4.24 -19.38 -14.03
C PHE A 491 -3.03 -19.70 -14.93
N ARG A 492 -1.88 -20.01 -14.36
CA ARG A 492 -0.70 -20.43 -15.13
C ARG A 492 -0.85 -21.82 -15.75
N GLU A 493 -1.59 -22.71 -15.11
CA GLU A 493 -1.84 -24.08 -15.59
C GLU A 493 -2.96 -24.12 -16.63
N GLU A 494 -4.06 -23.41 -16.40
CA GLU A 494 -5.24 -23.43 -17.24
C GLU A 494 -5.24 -22.36 -18.35
N GLY A 495 -4.35 -21.37 -18.28
CA GLY A 495 -4.27 -20.19 -19.12
C GLY A 495 -4.64 -18.92 -18.38
N ILE A 496 -3.80 -17.87 -18.52
CA ILE A 496 -3.99 -16.61 -17.77
C ILE A 496 -5.25 -15.81 -18.11
N LEU A 497 -6.01 -16.24 -19.09
CA LEU A 497 -7.29 -15.67 -19.51
C LEU A 497 -8.39 -16.74 -19.53
N SER A 498 -8.22 -17.82 -18.77
CA SER A 498 -9.22 -18.89 -18.64
C SER A 498 -10.46 -18.39 -17.91
N ALA A 499 -11.62 -18.43 -18.57
CA ALA A 499 -12.89 -18.10 -17.94
C ALA A 499 -13.25 -19.12 -16.82
N ASP A 500 -12.87 -20.40 -16.97
CA ASP A 500 -13.08 -21.43 -15.95
C ASP A 500 -12.28 -21.12 -14.67
N ALA A 501 -11.03 -20.64 -14.82
CA ALA A 501 -10.24 -20.20 -13.68
C ALA A 501 -10.78 -18.89 -13.06
N GLY A 502 -11.32 -17.98 -13.88
CA GLY A 502 -11.91 -16.72 -13.43
C GLY A 502 -13.23 -16.89 -12.70
N GLY A 503 -14.04 -17.89 -13.06
CA GLY A 503 -15.34 -18.17 -12.46
C GLY A 503 -15.30 -19.06 -11.21
N ALA A 504 -14.13 -19.57 -10.83
CA ALA A 504 -13.94 -20.45 -9.67
C ALA A 504 -13.49 -19.71 -8.42
#